data_c71ed35bef8d043d4271f1e47710f112
#
_entry.id   c71ed35bef8d043d4271f1e47710f112
#
_cell.length_a   1.000
_cell.length_b   1.000
_cell.length_c   1.000
_cell.angle_alpha   90.00
_cell.angle_beta   90.00
_cell.angle_gamma   90.00
#
_symmetry.space_group_name_H-M   'P 1'
#
loop_
_entity.id
_entity.type
_entity.pdbx_description
1 polymer ?
#
loop_
_entity_poly.entity_id
_entity_poly.type
_entity_poly.pdbx_seq_one_letter_code
_entity_poly.pdbx_strand_id
1 'polypeptide(L)'
;MDIHRLEVFCKVVELQSFTKAAAVVLLSQPTVSEHVRSLEELLGEKLLDRLGREVLPTPAGRILYRYAQNIIRLRGEAVQAIEKFRGNMAGHL
;
A
#
# COMPACT_ATOMS: atom_id res chain seq x y z
N MET A 1 5.63 5.77 -8.84
CA MET A 1 4.75 5.15 -7.81
C MET A 1 5.44 3.90 -7.32
N ASP A 2 5.84 3.86 -6.06
CA ASP A 2 6.53 2.68 -5.55
C ASP A 2 5.60 1.83 -4.69
N ILE A 3 6.00 0.56 -4.49
CA ILE A 3 5.16 -0.41 -3.77
C ILE A 3 4.99 -0.03 -2.31
N HIS A 4 6.01 0.56 -1.69
CA HIS A 4 5.90 0.97 -0.29
C HIS A 4 4.80 2.01 -0.08
N ARG A 5 4.71 2.99 -0.98
CA ARG A 5 3.62 3.98 -0.92
C ARG A 5 2.26 3.34 -1.11
N LEU A 6 2.17 2.34 -2.00
CA LEU A 6 0.93 1.60 -2.17
C LEU A 6 0.55 0.82 -0.91
N GLU A 7 1.52 0.21 -0.24
CA GLU A 7 1.28 -0.49 1.03
C GLU A 7 0.75 0.47 2.10
N VAL A 8 1.37 1.65 2.21
CA VAL A 8 0.94 2.68 3.16
C VAL A 8 -0.49 3.13 2.85
N PHE A 9 -0.78 3.41 1.58
CA PHE A 9 -2.11 3.81 1.15
C PHE A 9 -3.15 2.74 1.51
N CYS A 10 -2.86 1.48 1.23
CA CYS A 10 -3.77 0.39 1.55
C CYS A 10 -4.07 0.31 3.05
N LYS A 11 -3.08 0.56 3.90
CA LYS A 11 -3.30 0.55 5.34
C LYS A 11 -4.22 1.68 5.78
N VAL A 12 -4.09 2.88 5.18
CA VAL A 12 -5.00 3.97 5.50
C VAL A 12 -6.43 3.61 5.11
N VAL A 13 -6.62 3.00 3.95
CA VAL A 13 -7.95 2.57 3.49
C VAL A 13 -8.54 1.53 4.47
N GLU A 14 -7.74 0.52 4.82
CA GLU A 14 -8.20 -0.58 5.67
C GLU A 14 -8.54 -0.13 7.08
N LEU A 15 -7.72 0.75 7.65
CA LEU A 15 -7.88 1.21 9.03
C LEU A 15 -8.71 2.48 9.15
N GLN A 16 -9.03 3.11 8.03
CA GLN A 16 -9.82 4.34 7.96
C GLN A 16 -9.23 5.47 8.82
N SER A 17 -7.90 5.50 8.95
CA SER A 17 -7.21 6.41 9.84
C SER A 17 -5.74 6.54 9.45
N PHE A 18 -5.28 7.78 9.28
CA PHE A 18 -3.86 8.05 9.07
C PHE A 18 -3.02 7.71 10.31
N THR A 19 -3.55 8.02 11.49
CA THR A 19 -2.84 7.76 12.74
C THR A 19 -2.65 6.27 13.00
N LYS A 20 -3.72 5.49 12.81
CA LYS A 20 -3.66 4.05 13.00
C LYS A 20 -2.75 3.38 11.97
N ALA A 21 -2.84 3.83 10.72
CA ALA A 21 -1.97 3.31 9.66
C ALA A 21 -0.50 3.59 9.98
N ALA A 22 -0.19 4.81 10.44
CA ALA A 22 1.18 5.18 10.80
C ALA A 22 1.74 4.25 11.87
N ALA A 23 0.94 3.92 12.89
CA ALA A 23 1.37 3.01 13.95
C ALA A 23 1.71 1.62 13.40
N VAL A 24 0.88 1.12 12.48
CA VAL A 24 1.07 -0.22 11.89
C VAL A 24 2.29 -0.28 10.98
N VAL A 25 2.49 0.76 10.13
CA VAL A 25 3.61 0.76 9.19
C VAL A 25 4.89 1.31 9.81
N LEU A 26 4.87 1.72 11.07
CA LEU A 26 6.02 2.23 11.82
C LEU A 26 6.61 3.49 11.20
N LEU A 27 5.73 4.39 10.76
CA LEU A 27 6.09 5.70 10.23
C LEU A 27 5.37 6.78 11.03
N SER A 28 5.82 8.02 10.89
CA SER A 28 5.09 9.15 11.49
C SER A 28 3.83 9.43 10.66
N GLN A 29 2.83 10.04 11.29
CA GLN A 29 1.60 10.39 10.58
C GLN A 29 1.86 11.39 9.44
N PRO A 30 2.70 12.43 9.61
CA PRO A 30 3.04 13.29 8.47
C PRO A 30 3.68 12.56 7.30
N THR A 31 4.50 11.54 7.57
CA THR A 31 5.12 10.74 6.51
C THR A 31 4.07 9.92 5.75
N VAL A 32 3.12 9.33 6.48
CA VAL A 32 2.01 8.58 5.85
C VAL A 32 1.19 9.54 4.97
N SER A 33 0.86 10.72 5.48
CA SER A 33 0.13 11.73 4.71
C SER A 33 0.88 12.14 3.46
N GLU A 34 2.20 12.28 3.54
CA GLU A 34 3.02 12.64 2.40
C GLU A 34 3.06 11.54 1.35
N HIS A 35 3.12 10.28 1.76
CA HIS A 35 3.05 9.15 0.82
C HIS A 35 1.74 9.17 0.04
N VAL A 36 0.63 9.41 0.72
CA VAL A 36 -0.68 9.48 0.06
C VAL A 36 -0.75 10.68 -0.89
N ARG A 37 -0.27 11.84 -0.45
CA ARG A 37 -0.25 13.04 -1.29
C ARG A 37 0.57 12.81 -2.56
N SER A 38 1.71 12.14 -2.43
CA SER A 38 2.56 11.83 -3.57
C SER A 38 1.82 11.00 -4.62
N LEU A 39 1.03 10.01 -4.17
CA LEU A 39 0.20 9.21 -5.07
C LEU A 39 -0.88 10.06 -5.72
N GLU A 40 -1.52 10.92 -4.96
CA GLU A 40 -2.57 11.81 -5.49
C GLU A 40 -2.01 12.75 -6.55
N GLU A 41 -0.83 13.32 -6.30
CA GLU A 41 -0.17 14.20 -7.28
C GLU A 41 0.20 13.44 -8.55
N LEU A 42 0.75 12.24 -8.40
CA LEU A 42 1.14 11.42 -9.54
C LEU A 42 -0.06 11.07 -10.42
N LEU A 43 -1.18 10.71 -9.80
CA LEU A 43 -2.36 10.24 -10.52
C LEU A 43 -3.34 11.35 -10.89
N GLY A 44 -3.14 12.55 -10.33
CA GLY A 44 -4.01 13.69 -10.62
C GLY A 44 -5.42 13.54 -10.05
N GLU A 45 -5.60 12.72 -9.01
CA GLU A 45 -6.90 12.45 -8.40
C GLU A 45 -6.78 12.41 -6.89
N LYS A 46 -7.82 12.87 -6.22
CA LYS A 46 -7.94 12.69 -4.78
C LYS A 46 -8.30 11.24 -4.51
N LEU A 47 -7.56 10.59 -3.62
CA LEU A 47 -7.75 9.18 -3.34
C LEU A 47 -8.48 8.91 -2.04
N LEU A 48 -8.43 9.87 -1.11
CA LEU A 48 -9.06 9.74 0.20
C LEU A 48 -9.84 11.00 0.52
N ASP A 49 -11.00 10.81 1.16
CA ASP A 49 -11.81 11.89 1.72
C ASP A 49 -11.85 11.76 3.23
N ARG A 50 -11.83 12.90 3.91
CA ARG A 50 -12.03 12.94 5.36
C ARG A 50 -13.48 13.30 5.62
N LEU A 51 -14.26 12.33 6.12
CA LEU A 51 -15.67 12.53 6.48
C LEU A 51 -15.81 12.38 7.99
N GLY A 52 -15.94 13.50 8.68
CA GLY A 52 -15.95 13.48 10.13
C GLY A 52 -14.61 13.00 10.67
N ARG A 53 -14.64 11.94 11.46
CA ARG A 53 -13.41 11.35 12.04
C ARG A 53 -12.83 10.26 11.18
N GLU A 54 -13.57 9.77 10.19
CA GLU A 54 -13.13 8.68 9.36
C GLU A 54 -12.51 9.16 8.07
N VAL A 55 -11.59 8.36 7.55
CA VAL A 55 -10.99 8.57 6.24
C VAL A 55 -11.52 7.47 5.34
N LEU A 56 -12.16 7.85 4.24
CA LEU A 56 -12.76 6.90 3.30
C LEU A 56 -12.17 7.10 1.91
N PRO A 57 -12.04 6.03 1.12
CA PRO A 57 -11.55 6.18 -0.25
C PRO A 57 -12.57 6.86 -1.15
N THR A 58 -12.08 7.71 -2.04
CA THR A 58 -12.88 8.24 -3.14
C THR A 58 -13.10 7.11 -4.16
N PRO A 59 -13.95 7.33 -5.20
CA PRO A 59 -14.04 6.34 -6.29
C PRO A 59 -12.67 6.01 -6.91
N ALA A 60 -11.83 7.02 -7.12
CA ALA A 60 -10.47 6.80 -7.62
C ALA A 60 -9.64 6.00 -6.62
N GLY A 61 -9.79 6.29 -5.33
CA GLY A 61 -9.10 5.57 -4.27
C GLY A 61 -9.50 4.09 -4.22
N ARG A 62 -10.78 3.78 -4.45
CA ARG A 62 -11.24 2.39 -4.50
C ARG A 62 -10.63 1.64 -5.68
N ILE A 63 -10.51 2.31 -6.81
CA ILE A 63 -9.86 1.72 -7.99
C ILE A 63 -8.40 1.42 -7.67
N LEU A 64 -7.69 2.40 -7.13
CA LEU A 64 -6.28 2.21 -6.79
C LEU A 64 -6.10 1.10 -5.75
N TYR A 65 -6.95 1.07 -4.73
CA TYR A 65 -6.85 0.06 -3.67
C TYR A 65 -6.91 -1.35 -4.24
N ARG A 66 -7.85 -1.60 -5.16
CA ARG A 66 -7.97 -2.92 -5.79
C ARG A 66 -6.71 -3.31 -6.55
N TYR A 67 -6.18 -2.40 -7.36
CA TYR A 67 -4.95 -2.67 -8.11
C TYR A 67 -3.74 -2.77 -7.20
N ALA A 68 -3.66 -1.91 -6.18
CA ALA A 68 -2.56 -1.94 -5.22
C ALA A 68 -2.48 -3.29 -4.51
N GLN A 69 -3.62 -3.86 -4.09
CA GLN A 69 -3.63 -5.18 -3.48
C GLN A 69 -3.06 -6.24 -4.42
N ASN A 70 -3.41 -6.18 -5.70
CA ASN A 70 -2.89 -7.13 -6.70
C ASN A 70 -1.39 -6.95 -6.93
N ILE A 71 -0.93 -5.70 -7.00
CA ILE A 71 0.50 -5.40 -7.19
C ILE A 71 1.31 -5.92 -6.01
N ILE A 72 0.85 -5.67 -4.78
CA ILE A 72 1.52 -6.12 -3.57
C ILE A 72 1.55 -7.65 -3.50
N ARG A 73 0.43 -8.29 -3.84
CA ARG A 73 0.35 -9.75 -3.86
C ARG A 73 1.31 -10.35 -4.89
N LEU A 74 1.35 -9.78 -6.09
CA LEU A 74 2.24 -10.28 -7.15
C LEU A 74 3.71 -10.11 -6.77
N ARG A 75 4.06 -9.01 -6.13
CA ARG A 75 5.42 -8.83 -5.63
C ARG A 75 5.78 -9.93 -4.64
N GLY A 76 4.88 -10.22 -3.68
CA GLY A 76 5.10 -11.28 -2.71
C GLY A 76 5.24 -12.65 -3.37
N GLU A 77 4.40 -12.94 -4.37
CA GLU A 77 4.48 -14.18 -5.12
C GLU A 77 5.80 -14.33 -5.86
N ALA A 78 6.28 -13.23 -6.45
CA ALA A 78 7.57 -13.24 -7.15
C ALA A 78 8.72 -13.56 -6.20
N VAL A 79 8.73 -12.93 -5.03
CA VAL A 79 9.75 -13.18 -4.01
C VAL A 79 9.71 -14.64 -3.57
N GLN A 80 8.52 -15.17 -3.30
CA GLN A 80 8.36 -16.56 -2.89
C GLN A 80 8.80 -17.53 -3.99
N ALA A 81 8.50 -17.22 -5.24
CA ALA A 81 8.89 -18.06 -6.37
C ALA A 81 10.42 -18.17 -6.49
N ILE A 82 11.11 -17.04 -6.30
CA ILE A 82 12.57 -17.01 -6.34
C ILE A 82 13.16 -17.77 -5.15
N GLU A 83 12.59 -17.60 -3.97
CA GLU A 83 13.04 -18.33 -2.77
C GLU A 83 12.88 -19.84 -2.95
N LYS A 84 11.76 -20.27 -3.53
CA LYS A 84 11.52 -21.68 -3.85
C LYS A 84 12.55 -22.21 -4.84
N PHE A 85 12.85 -21.43 -5.86
CA PHE A 85 13.87 -21.81 -6.84
C PHE A 85 15.23 -22.02 -6.17
N ARG A 86 15.63 -21.09 -5.29
CA ARG A 86 16.89 -21.19 -4.56
C ARG A 86 16.91 -22.40 -3.62
N GLY A 87 15.78 -22.68 -2.96
CA GLY A 87 15.64 -23.84 -2.09
C GLY A 87 15.79 -25.14 -2.86
N ASN A 88 15.16 -25.24 -4.05
CA ASN A 88 15.26 -26.42 -4.89
C ASN A 88 16.68 -26.62 -5.39
N MET A 89 17.36 -25.55 -5.79
CA MET A 89 18.76 -25.63 -6.24
C MET A 89 19.67 -26.11 -5.10
N ALA A 90 19.46 -25.59 -3.89
CA ALA A 90 20.22 -26.02 -2.72
C ALA A 90 19.95 -27.48 -2.38
N GLY A 91 18.71 -27.94 -2.59
CA GLY A 91 18.33 -29.31 -2.31
C GLY A 91 18.93 -30.33 -3.27
N HIS A 92 19.46 -29.91 -4.40
CA HIS A 92 20.04 -30.76 -5.38
C HIS A 92 21.56 -30.97 -5.22
N LEU A 93 22.13 -30.30 -4.25
CA LEU A 93 23.52 -30.45 -3.93
C LEU A 93 23.73 -31.70 -3.05
#